data_9c454993790a42ed29978c2ce7fe854d
#
_entry.id   9c454993790a42ed29978c2ce7fe854d
#
_cell.length_a   1.000
_cell.length_b   1.000
_cell.length_c   1.000
_cell.angle_alpha   90.00
_cell.angle_beta   90.00
_cell.angle_gamma   90.00
#
_symmetry.space_group_name_H-M   'P 1'
#
loop_
_entity.id
_entity.type
_entity.pdbx_description
1 polymer ?
#
loop_
_entity_poly.entity_id
_entity_poly.type
_entity_poly.pdbx_seq_one_letter_code
_entity_poly.pdbx_strand_id
1 'polypeptide(L)'
;MIYIVRHGQTDWNVEGRYQGRLDVELNDKGIEQAQKIQEKLSNVKFDKVFSSPLKRALKTAQIITSNEIITDERIIERCNGELEGKLKSEIEVEIDFNDPNETRMGVENINDFRKRIKEFFKEISKKYKGKNILLVTHAGVSIYARCFFEGEPDDGNYNNLKLKNCEVLEYDNE
;
A
#
# COMPACT_ATOMS: atom_id res chain seq x y z
N MET A 1 13.07 -8.71 -9.89
CA MET A 1 12.36 -7.40 -9.72
C MET A 1 11.23 -7.50 -8.71
N ILE A 2 11.00 -6.46 -7.93
CA ILE A 2 9.82 -6.28 -7.06
C ILE A 2 9.00 -5.11 -7.60
N TYR A 3 7.76 -5.38 -7.99
CA TYR A 3 6.79 -4.41 -8.50
C TYR A 3 5.80 -4.09 -7.38
N ILE A 4 5.76 -2.85 -6.90
CA ILE A 4 4.86 -2.42 -5.84
C ILE A 4 3.81 -1.50 -6.42
N VAL A 5 2.55 -1.89 -6.30
CA VAL A 5 1.38 -1.17 -6.85
C VAL A 5 0.48 -0.72 -5.70
N ARG A 6 0.12 0.55 -5.67
CA ARG A 6 -0.98 1.00 -4.82
C ARG A 6 -2.31 0.61 -5.47
N HIS A 7 -3.27 0.15 -4.67
CA HIS A 7 -4.63 -0.19 -5.14
C HIS A 7 -5.26 0.92 -5.99
N GLY A 8 -6.20 0.56 -6.86
CA GLY A 8 -6.99 1.48 -7.67
C GLY A 8 -7.85 2.42 -6.83
N GLN A 9 -8.41 3.44 -7.48
CA GLN A 9 -9.25 4.44 -6.81
C GLN A 9 -10.50 3.83 -6.18
N THR A 10 -10.89 4.35 -5.02
CA THR A 10 -12.17 4.11 -4.35
C THR A 10 -12.95 5.42 -4.26
N ASP A 11 -14.26 5.39 -4.02
CA ASP A 11 -15.04 6.61 -3.79
C ASP A 11 -14.51 7.40 -2.59
N TRP A 12 -14.03 6.72 -1.55
CA TRP A 12 -13.43 7.38 -0.39
C TRP A 12 -12.10 8.10 -0.69
N ASN A 13 -11.38 7.71 -1.75
CA ASN A 13 -10.25 8.50 -2.24
C ASN A 13 -10.73 9.84 -2.82
N VAL A 14 -11.83 9.82 -3.58
CA VAL A 14 -12.44 11.02 -4.19
C VAL A 14 -13.02 11.94 -3.11
N GLU A 15 -13.75 11.37 -2.16
CA GLU A 15 -14.38 12.10 -1.07
C GLU A 15 -13.36 12.65 -0.04
N GLY A 16 -12.15 12.14 -0.03
CA GLY A 16 -11.13 12.54 0.96
C GLY A 16 -11.38 11.96 2.36
N ARG A 17 -11.97 10.75 2.44
CA ARG A 17 -12.16 10.04 3.72
C ARG A 17 -10.92 9.23 4.11
N TYR A 18 -10.74 9.07 5.41
CA TYR A 18 -9.81 8.10 5.96
C TYR A 18 -10.34 6.69 5.74
N GLN A 19 -9.60 5.85 5.00
CA GLN A 19 -10.00 4.46 4.75
C GLN A 19 -9.46 3.50 5.82
N GLY A 20 -8.17 3.64 6.13
CA GLY A 20 -7.49 2.74 7.05
C GLY A 20 -7.72 1.28 6.70
N ARG A 21 -8.25 0.52 7.65
CA ARG A 21 -8.56 -0.91 7.51
C ARG A 21 -10.01 -1.21 7.14
N LEU A 22 -10.86 -0.18 6.99
CA LEU A 22 -12.21 -0.42 6.48
C LEU A 22 -12.16 -0.94 5.04
N ASP A 23 -13.05 -1.89 4.77
CA ASP A 23 -13.01 -2.70 3.56
C ASP A 23 -13.85 -2.08 2.44
N VAL A 24 -13.31 -1.00 1.86
CA VAL A 24 -13.93 -0.23 0.78
C VAL A 24 -13.54 -0.85 -0.57
N GLU A 25 -14.48 -0.91 -1.50
CA GLU A 25 -14.28 -1.46 -2.84
C GLU A 25 -13.70 -0.43 -3.82
N LEU A 26 -13.17 -0.90 -4.95
CA LEU A 26 -12.80 -0.04 -6.06
C LEU A 26 -14.04 0.59 -6.68
N ASN A 27 -13.93 1.84 -7.12
CA ASN A 27 -14.89 2.42 -8.04
C ASN A 27 -14.52 2.11 -9.50
N ASP A 28 -15.39 2.51 -10.46
CA ASP A 28 -15.17 2.23 -11.89
C ASP A 28 -13.82 2.77 -12.37
N LYS A 29 -13.43 3.95 -11.89
CA LYS A 29 -12.12 4.53 -12.20
C LYS A 29 -10.95 3.69 -11.69
N GLY A 30 -11.08 3.12 -10.49
CA GLY A 30 -10.08 2.22 -9.92
C GLY A 30 -9.93 0.93 -10.72
N ILE A 31 -11.04 0.40 -11.26
CA ILE A 31 -11.03 -0.76 -12.15
C ILE A 31 -10.29 -0.43 -13.45
N GLU A 32 -10.62 0.69 -14.12
CA GLU A 32 -9.89 1.15 -15.31
C GLU A 32 -8.39 1.35 -15.06
N GLN A 33 -8.04 1.93 -13.91
CA GLN A 33 -6.64 2.11 -13.53
C GLN A 33 -5.90 0.77 -13.40
N ALA A 34 -6.53 -0.23 -12.77
CA ALA A 34 -5.96 -1.55 -12.61
C ALA A 34 -5.78 -2.27 -13.96
N GLN A 35 -6.73 -2.12 -14.90
CA GLN A 35 -6.64 -2.65 -16.26
C GLN A 35 -5.45 -2.04 -17.03
N LYS A 36 -5.20 -0.75 -16.90
CA LYS A 36 -4.02 -0.11 -17.50
C LYS A 36 -2.70 -0.65 -16.94
N ILE A 37 -2.66 -0.99 -15.64
CA ILE A 37 -1.49 -1.64 -15.06
C ILE A 37 -1.34 -3.07 -15.59
N GLN A 38 -2.44 -3.81 -15.75
CA GLN A 38 -2.43 -5.12 -16.40
C GLN A 38 -1.78 -5.05 -17.79
N GLU A 39 -2.19 -4.07 -18.62
CA GLU A 39 -1.61 -3.85 -19.94
C GLU A 39 -0.11 -3.50 -19.86
N LYS A 40 0.25 -2.55 -18.97
CA LYS A 40 1.65 -2.12 -18.75
C LYS A 40 2.55 -3.27 -18.35
N LEU A 41 2.08 -4.17 -17.51
CA LEU A 41 2.85 -5.29 -16.97
C LEU A 41 2.59 -6.62 -17.70
N SER A 42 1.90 -6.61 -18.83
CA SER A 42 1.52 -7.82 -19.59
C SER A 42 2.70 -8.71 -20.01
N ASN A 43 3.86 -8.11 -20.24
CA ASN A 43 5.09 -8.83 -20.61
C ASN A 43 5.90 -9.33 -19.41
N VAL A 44 5.47 -9.02 -18.17
CA VAL A 44 6.14 -9.45 -16.95
C VAL A 44 5.56 -10.78 -16.47
N LYS A 45 6.39 -11.81 -16.42
CA LYS A 45 6.01 -13.08 -15.79
C LYS A 45 6.31 -13.00 -14.30
N PHE A 46 5.27 -12.92 -13.49
CA PHE A 46 5.40 -12.93 -12.03
C PHE A 46 5.60 -14.35 -11.50
N ASP A 47 6.61 -14.54 -10.66
CA ASP A 47 6.85 -15.79 -9.94
C ASP A 47 6.00 -15.88 -8.67
N LYS A 48 5.72 -14.72 -8.04
CA LYS A 48 4.87 -14.60 -6.86
C LYS A 48 4.06 -13.30 -6.90
N VAL A 49 2.86 -13.38 -6.34
CA VAL A 49 1.96 -12.22 -6.21
C VAL A 49 1.49 -12.14 -4.76
N PHE A 50 1.74 -11.00 -4.13
CA PHE A 50 1.27 -10.67 -2.80
C PHE A 50 0.25 -9.54 -2.85
N SER A 51 -0.73 -9.59 -1.97
CA SER A 51 -1.70 -8.51 -1.79
C SER A 51 -2.01 -8.28 -0.32
N SER A 52 -2.28 -7.03 0.04
CA SER A 52 -3.05 -6.75 1.24
C SER A 52 -4.39 -7.51 1.18
N PRO A 53 -4.92 -8.00 2.33
CA PRO A 53 -6.20 -8.70 2.35
C PRO A 53 -7.42 -7.80 2.07
N LEU A 54 -7.27 -6.46 2.11
CA LEU A 54 -8.37 -5.54 1.88
C LEU A 54 -8.87 -5.60 0.44
N LYS A 55 -10.19 -5.61 0.25
CA LYS A 55 -10.87 -5.80 -1.05
C LYS A 55 -10.30 -4.93 -2.16
N ARG A 56 -10.06 -3.64 -1.92
CA ARG A 56 -9.51 -2.71 -2.92
C ARG A 56 -8.15 -3.15 -3.46
N ALA A 57 -7.26 -3.67 -2.59
CA ALA A 57 -5.95 -4.17 -3.00
C ALA A 57 -6.07 -5.54 -3.67
N LEU A 58 -6.83 -6.45 -3.08
CA LEU A 58 -7.07 -7.78 -3.61
C LEU A 58 -7.71 -7.72 -5.00
N LYS A 59 -8.75 -6.88 -5.18
CA LYS A 59 -9.40 -6.70 -6.47
C LYS A 59 -8.46 -6.10 -7.51
N THR A 60 -7.63 -5.14 -7.13
CA THR A 60 -6.59 -4.60 -8.02
C THR A 60 -5.63 -5.70 -8.47
N ALA A 61 -5.14 -6.55 -7.56
CA ALA A 61 -4.26 -7.66 -7.90
C ALA A 61 -4.92 -8.66 -8.85
N GLN A 62 -6.19 -9.02 -8.60
CA GLN A 62 -6.98 -9.92 -9.45
C GLN A 62 -7.19 -9.39 -10.88
N ILE A 63 -7.25 -8.07 -11.05
CA ILE A 63 -7.33 -7.46 -12.38
C ILE A 63 -5.97 -7.51 -13.09
N ILE A 64 -4.88 -7.22 -12.36
CA ILE A 64 -3.53 -7.17 -12.95
C ILE A 64 -3.07 -8.55 -13.43
N THR A 65 -3.39 -9.62 -12.70
CA THR A 65 -2.89 -10.96 -13.01
C THR A 65 -3.87 -12.06 -12.66
N SER A 66 -3.77 -13.20 -13.38
CA SER A 66 -4.49 -14.44 -13.07
C SER A 66 -3.69 -15.40 -12.18
N ASN A 67 -2.48 -15.01 -11.74
CA ASN A 67 -1.68 -15.84 -10.84
C ASN A 67 -2.36 -16.01 -9.48
N GLU A 68 -1.99 -17.06 -8.76
CA GLU A 68 -2.37 -17.22 -7.35
C GLU A 68 -1.89 -16.03 -6.52
N ILE A 69 -2.78 -15.44 -5.72
CA ILE A 69 -2.50 -14.29 -4.87
C ILE A 69 -2.36 -14.74 -3.42
N ILE A 70 -1.24 -14.42 -2.83
CA ILE A 70 -0.95 -14.66 -1.42
C ILE A 70 -1.27 -13.38 -0.64
N THR A 71 -2.22 -13.44 0.29
CA THR A 71 -2.52 -12.31 1.17
C THR A 71 -1.58 -12.29 2.37
N ASP A 72 -1.16 -11.07 2.79
CA ASP A 72 -0.30 -10.90 3.96
C ASP A 72 -0.74 -9.68 4.78
N GLU A 73 -1.03 -9.91 6.06
CA GLU A 73 -1.50 -8.86 6.99
C GLU A 73 -0.43 -7.79 7.27
N ARG A 74 0.84 -8.08 7.08
CA ARG A 74 1.92 -7.12 7.30
C ARG A 74 1.91 -5.97 6.31
N ILE A 75 1.25 -6.12 5.18
CA ILE A 75 1.09 -5.10 4.13
C ILE A 75 -0.33 -4.52 4.05
N ILE A 76 -1.15 -4.75 5.09
CA ILE A 76 -2.42 -4.05 5.26
C ILE A 76 -2.17 -2.56 5.55
N GLU A 77 -3.11 -1.68 5.19
CA GLU A 77 -2.97 -0.25 5.47
C GLU A 77 -2.88 0.02 6.99
N ARG A 78 -2.33 1.17 7.34
CA ARG A 78 -2.31 1.65 8.72
C ARG A 78 -3.72 1.76 9.26
N CYS A 79 -3.96 1.24 10.46
CA CYS A 79 -5.21 1.50 11.16
C CYS A 79 -5.27 2.98 11.54
N ASN A 80 -6.34 3.65 11.13
CA ASN A 80 -6.61 5.03 11.48
C ASN A 80 -7.64 5.15 12.63
N GLY A 81 -7.99 4.03 13.26
CA GLY A 81 -8.88 3.97 14.42
C GLY A 81 -10.21 4.69 14.19
N GLU A 82 -10.60 5.56 15.11
CA GLU A 82 -11.87 6.30 15.06
C GLU A 82 -11.96 7.33 13.93
N LEU A 83 -10.86 7.58 13.20
CA LEU A 83 -10.87 8.45 12.03
C LEU A 83 -11.42 7.74 10.80
N GLU A 84 -11.44 6.40 10.79
CA GLU A 84 -11.88 5.63 9.63
C GLU A 84 -13.35 5.93 9.27
N GLY A 85 -13.59 6.21 7.98
CA GLY A 85 -14.88 6.63 7.44
C GLY A 85 -15.17 8.13 7.53
N LYS A 86 -14.46 8.89 8.36
CA LYS A 86 -14.66 10.33 8.48
C LYS A 86 -14.00 11.10 7.33
N LEU A 87 -14.59 12.22 6.93
CA LEU A 87 -13.95 13.16 6.02
C LEU A 87 -12.75 13.83 6.72
N LYS A 88 -11.65 13.97 6.01
CA LYS A 88 -10.46 14.66 6.55
C LYS A 88 -10.74 16.10 6.94
N SER A 89 -11.66 16.77 6.21
CA SER A 89 -12.10 18.13 6.47
C SER A 89 -12.95 18.30 7.74
N GLU A 90 -13.49 17.20 8.29
CA GLU A 90 -14.34 17.19 9.49
C GLU A 90 -13.54 16.85 10.76
N ILE A 91 -12.25 16.54 10.62
CA ILE A 91 -11.40 16.20 11.76
C ILE A 91 -10.84 17.49 12.36
N GLU A 92 -11.30 17.82 13.55
CA GLU A 92 -10.85 18.98 14.32
C GLU A 92 -9.55 18.72 15.11
N VAL A 93 -9.25 17.44 15.36
CA VAL A 93 -8.07 17.02 16.12
C VAL A 93 -6.89 16.85 15.18
N GLU A 94 -5.85 17.64 15.36
CA GLU A 94 -4.61 17.46 14.63
C GLU A 94 -3.92 16.17 15.10
N ILE A 95 -3.76 15.20 14.19
CA ILE A 95 -3.06 13.94 14.42
C ILE A 95 -1.72 14.01 13.70
N ASP A 96 -0.63 13.93 14.45
CA ASP A 96 0.69 13.74 13.84
C ASP A 96 0.94 12.26 13.58
N PHE A 97 0.69 11.84 12.36
CA PHE A 97 0.90 10.45 11.94
C PHE A 97 2.37 10.01 11.96
N ASN A 98 3.33 10.91 12.15
CA ASN A 98 4.76 10.57 12.23
C ASN A 98 5.28 10.55 13.67
N ASP A 99 4.51 11.07 14.64
CA ASP A 99 4.89 10.99 16.05
C ASP A 99 4.82 9.54 16.55
N PRO A 100 5.94 8.97 17.05
CA PRO A 100 5.96 7.63 17.62
C PRO A 100 5.14 7.47 18.91
N ASN A 101 4.72 8.58 19.51
CA ASN A 101 3.85 8.57 20.71
C ASN A 101 2.36 8.80 20.34
N GLU A 102 2.05 9.08 19.07
CA GLU A 102 0.68 9.33 18.64
C GLU A 102 -0.13 8.02 18.60
N THR A 103 -1.06 7.89 19.53
CA THR A 103 -1.98 6.75 19.62
C THR A 103 -3.42 7.18 19.90
N ARG A 104 -3.66 8.50 19.92
CA ARG A 104 -5.02 9.04 20.10
C ARG A 104 -5.94 8.51 19.00
N MET A 105 -7.21 8.45 19.27
CA MET A 105 -8.23 7.94 18.35
C MET A 105 -8.01 6.47 17.91
N GLY A 106 -7.17 5.71 18.60
CA GLY A 106 -6.87 4.32 18.26
C GLY A 106 -6.04 4.14 16.97
N VAL A 107 -5.31 5.16 16.56
CA VAL A 107 -4.40 5.08 15.40
C VAL A 107 -3.26 4.10 15.68
N GLU A 108 -2.95 3.23 14.72
CA GLU A 108 -1.82 2.30 14.84
C GLU A 108 -0.50 3.07 15.04
N ASN A 109 0.28 2.67 16.04
CA ASN A 109 1.58 3.29 16.30
C ASN A 109 2.48 3.20 15.06
N ILE A 110 3.15 4.31 14.73
CA ILE A 110 3.96 4.40 13.52
C ILE A 110 5.14 3.42 13.54
N ASN A 111 5.73 3.14 14.71
CA ASN A 111 6.84 2.19 14.81
C ASN A 111 6.38 0.75 14.56
N ASP A 112 5.19 0.37 15.04
CA ASP A 112 4.62 -0.96 14.78
C ASP A 112 4.27 -1.12 13.31
N PHE A 113 3.70 -0.08 12.68
CA PHE A 113 3.41 -0.03 11.26
C PHE A 113 4.67 -0.21 10.42
N ARG A 114 5.73 0.57 10.70
CA ARG A 114 7.03 0.47 10.03
C ARG A 114 7.69 -0.89 10.23
N LYS A 115 7.62 -1.43 11.45
CA LYS A 115 8.23 -2.71 11.81
C LYS A 115 7.66 -3.86 10.98
N ARG A 116 6.31 -3.98 10.92
CA ARG A 116 5.68 -5.08 10.16
C ARG A 116 5.97 -5.02 8.66
N ILE A 117 6.02 -3.81 8.07
CA ILE A 117 6.37 -3.61 6.66
C ILE A 117 7.83 -4.00 6.40
N LYS A 118 8.75 -3.55 7.25
CA LYS A 118 10.18 -3.89 7.15
C LYS A 118 10.42 -5.40 7.27
N GLU A 119 9.71 -6.07 8.18
CA GLU A 119 9.79 -7.53 8.34
C GLU A 119 9.31 -8.25 7.07
N PHE A 120 8.20 -7.81 6.48
CA PHE A 120 7.70 -8.34 5.22
C PHE A 120 8.74 -8.21 4.10
N PHE A 121 9.27 -7.01 3.85
CA PHE A 121 10.23 -6.80 2.77
C PHE A 121 11.55 -7.55 3.00
N LYS A 122 12.04 -7.63 4.23
CA LYS A 122 13.22 -8.45 4.56
C LYS A 122 13.02 -9.94 4.21
N GLU A 123 11.83 -10.47 4.52
CA GLU A 123 11.53 -11.86 4.23
C GLU A 123 11.44 -12.12 2.73
N ILE A 124 10.61 -11.33 2.00
CA ILE A 124 10.39 -11.59 0.58
C ILE A 124 11.65 -11.37 -0.27
N SER A 125 12.45 -10.33 0.02
CA SER A 125 13.70 -10.06 -0.68
C SER A 125 14.72 -11.18 -0.49
N LYS A 126 14.76 -11.79 0.70
CA LYS A 126 15.63 -12.94 0.98
C LYS A 126 15.11 -14.23 0.33
N LYS A 127 13.81 -14.53 0.52
CA LYS A 127 13.20 -15.80 0.13
C LYS A 127 13.04 -15.94 -1.38
N TYR A 128 12.79 -14.84 -2.06
CA TYR A 128 12.49 -14.79 -3.49
C TYR A 128 13.54 -14.01 -4.30
N LYS A 129 14.79 -14.03 -3.85
CA LYS A 129 15.91 -13.40 -4.55
C LYS A 129 15.95 -13.82 -6.01
N GLY A 130 16.13 -12.87 -6.94
CA GLY A 130 16.16 -13.10 -8.39
C GLY A 130 14.79 -13.38 -9.03
N LYS A 131 13.68 -13.32 -8.28
CA LYS A 131 12.32 -13.56 -8.76
C LYS A 131 11.58 -12.27 -9.07
N ASN A 132 10.61 -12.33 -9.98
CA ASN A 132 9.67 -11.26 -10.24
C ASN A 132 8.49 -11.36 -9.28
N ILE A 133 8.32 -10.37 -8.43
CA ILE A 133 7.27 -10.32 -7.41
C ILE A 133 6.35 -9.14 -7.71
N LEU A 134 5.04 -9.39 -7.77
CA LEU A 134 4.03 -8.33 -7.73
C LEU A 134 3.53 -8.17 -6.29
N LEU A 135 3.47 -6.94 -5.83
CA LEU A 135 2.90 -6.56 -4.54
C LEU A 135 1.83 -5.50 -4.74
N VAL A 136 0.59 -5.78 -4.31
CA VAL A 136 -0.49 -4.78 -4.34
C VAL A 136 -0.86 -4.38 -2.92
N THR A 137 -0.77 -3.08 -2.64
CA THR A 137 -0.90 -2.56 -1.29
C THR A 137 -1.49 -1.13 -1.28
N HIS A 138 -1.12 -0.32 -0.29
CA HIS A 138 -1.74 0.96 0.07
C HIS A 138 -0.72 2.10 0.08
N ALA A 139 -1.25 3.31 0.22
CA ALA A 139 -0.45 4.53 0.23
C ALA A 139 0.55 4.58 1.40
N GLY A 140 0.11 4.26 2.62
CA GLY A 140 1.00 4.25 3.79
C GLY A 140 2.10 3.20 3.66
N VAL A 141 1.75 1.99 3.22
CA VAL A 141 2.73 0.92 2.99
C VAL A 141 3.74 1.30 1.92
N SER A 142 3.31 1.98 0.84
CA SER A 142 4.22 2.40 -0.25
C SER A 142 5.30 3.38 0.22
N ILE A 143 4.99 4.24 1.18
CA ILE A 143 5.96 5.15 1.80
C ILE A 143 7.12 4.35 2.42
N TYR A 144 6.79 3.39 3.28
CA TYR A 144 7.83 2.61 3.99
C TYR A 144 8.45 1.50 3.14
N ALA A 145 7.81 1.12 2.03
CA ALA A 145 8.47 0.35 0.97
C ALA A 145 9.60 1.16 0.34
N ARG A 146 9.34 2.43 -0.02
CA ARG A 146 10.41 3.33 -0.50
C ARG A 146 11.53 3.49 0.52
N CYS A 147 11.20 3.76 1.78
CA CYS A 147 12.21 3.87 2.83
C CYS A 147 13.06 2.59 2.98
N PHE A 148 12.48 1.42 2.74
CA PHE A 148 13.23 0.16 2.80
C PHE A 148 14.27 0.03 1.68
N PHE A 149 13.94 0.45 0.46
CA PHE A 149 14.79 0.29 -0.73
C PHE A 149 15.67 1.52 -1.02
N GLU A 150 15.17 2.72 -0.73
CA GLU A 150 15.81 3.99 -1.12
C GLU A 150 16.43 4.73 0.09
N GLY A 151 16.07 4.33 1.32
CA GLY A 151 16.44 5.06 2.55
C GLY A 151 15.34 6.03 3.00
N GLU A 152 15.52 6.57 4.20
CA GLU A 152 14.61 7.58 4.76
C GLU A 152 14.80 8.92 4.02
N PRO A 153 13.73 9.74 3.86
CA PRO A 153 13.85 11.03 3.19
C PRO A 153 14.70 12.01 4.00
N ASP A 154 15.68 12.67 3.37
CA ASP A 154 16.61 13.60 4.01
C ASP A 154 15.90 14.82 4.64
N ASP A 155 14.79 15.26 4.03
CA ASP A 155 13.95 16.36 4.49
C ASP A 155 12.90 15.96 5.55
N GLY A 156 12.83 14.68 5.90
CA GLY A 156 11.82 14.13 6.80
C GLY A 156 10.38 14.18 6.25
N ASN A 157 10.20 14.49 4.97
CA ASN A 157 8.87 14.62 4.36
C ASN A 157 8.40 13.33 3.69
N TYR A 158 7.80 12.46 4.47
CA TYR A 158 7.24 11.17 4.00
C TYR A 158 6.06 11.33 3.03
N ASN A 159 5.38 12.47 2.99
CA ASN A 159 4.23 12.66 2.10
C ASN A 159 4.61 12.61 0.62
N ASN A 160 5.83 13.02 0.28
CA ASN A 160 6.35 12.99 -1.09
C ASN A 160 6.62 11.57 -1.61
N LEU A 161 6.72 10.59 -0.71
CA LEU A 161 6.99 9.18 -1.04
C LEU A 161 5.72 8.39 -1.38
N LYS A 162 4.55 8.99 -1.18
CA LYS A 162 3.26 8.34 -1.32
C LYS A 162 2.88 8.09 -2.77
N LEU A 163 2.62 6.84 -3.14
CA LEU A 163 2.10 6.48 -4.46
C LEU A 163 0.69 7.02 -4.71
N LYS A 164 0.43 7.43 -5.94
CA LYS A 164 -0.93 7.62 -6.45
C LYS A 164 -1.62 6.27 -6.70
N ASN A 165 -2.95 6.27 -6.85
CA ASN A 165 -3.68 5.04 -7.17
C ASN A 165 -3.16 4.41 -8.46
N CYS A 166 -2.89 3.11 -8.43
CA CYS A 166 -2.30 2.34 -9.53
C CYS A 166 -0.97 2.89 -10.05
N GLU A 167 -0.22 3.61 -9.23
CA GLU A 167 1.18 3.92 -9.53
C GLU A 167 2.05 2.71 -9.16
N VAL A 168 3.13 2.48 -9.91
CA VAL A 168 4.03 1.33 -9.78
C VAL A 168 5.42 1.80 -9.40
N LEU A 169 6.00 1.17 -8.37
CA LEU A 169 7.44 1.21 -8.08
C LEU A 169 8.08 -0.09 -8.52
N GLU A 170 9.31 -0.01 -8.97
CA GLU A 170 10.08 -1.14 -9.45
C GLU A 170 11.45 -1.14 -8.77
N TYR A 171 11.83 -2.25 -8.14
CA TYR A 171 13.10 -2.42 -7.45
C TYR A 171 13.79 -3.71 -7.87
N ASP A 172 15.11 -3.67 -7.94
CA ASP A 172 15.89 -4.87 -8.14
C ASP A 172 15.74 -5.83 -6.96
N ASN A 173 15.73 -7.12 -7.28
CA ASN A 173 15.58 -8.21 -6.31
C ASN A 173 16.76 -9.20 -6.44
N GLU A 174 17.97 -8.64 -6.64
CA GLU A 174 19.20 -9.42 -6.78
C GLU A 174 19.85 -9.81 -5.47
#